data_4b91710e8a4b032c8beccec440c39ce4
#
_entry.id   4b91710e8a4b032c8beccec440c39ce4
#
_cell.length_a   1.000
_cell.length_b   1.000
_cell.length_c   1.000
_cell.angle_alpha   90.00
_cell.angle_beta   90.00
_cell.angle_gamma   90.00
#
_symmetry.space_group_name_H-M   'P 1'
#
loop_
_entity.id
_entity.type
_entity.pdbx_description
1 polymer ?
#
loop_
_entity_poly.entity_id
_entity_poly.type
_entity_poly.pdbx_seq_one_letter_code
_entity_poly.pdbx_strand_id
1 'polypeptide(L)'
;AVLYGGFRATMINLAAGPDAMAYALDHSGARFAFVHDSQREAVRKIAPSRLAILTPDMLANQVAIPAFDATQHALLMYTSGTTGQPKGVVHSHASLLAGGWTTALAHDLSPQDRGFCVLPMYHINGLCVTLMGALVSGGALAMTAKFSASKFWDQADAAQITWFSVVPTIISHLLHNESNPSPASIARLRFGRSASSALAVETQSAFEERFQVPIIETMGLTETAAQILS
;
A
#
# COMPACT_ATOMS: atom_id res chain seq x y z
N ALA A 1 6.40 -6.90 -11.04
CA ALA A 1 6.52 -7.27 -12.47
C ALA A 1 6.29 -6.06 -13.38
N VAL A 2 5.13 -5.35 -13.31
CA VAL A 2 4.80 -4.23 -14.21
C VAL A 2 5.87 -3.13 -14.18
N LEU A 3 6.22 -2.64 -12.99
CA LEU A 3 7.24 -1.60 -12.81
C LEU A 3 8.61 -2.08 -13.28
N TYR A 4 8.99 -3.32 -12.95
CA TYR A 4 10.27 -3.91 -13.35
C TYR A 4 10.38 -4.09 -14.87
N GLY A 5 9.25 -4.30 -15.55
CA GLY A 5 9.17 -4.35 -17.01
C GLY A 5 9.18 -3.00 -17.70
N GLY A 6 9.36 -1.89 -16.99
CA GLY A 6 9.36 -0.53 -17.55
C GLY A 6 7.97 0.01 -17.93
N PHE A 7 6.90 -0.62 -17.43
CA PHE A 7 5.53 -0.16 -17.67
C PHE A 7 5.03 0.74 -16.55
N ARG A 8 4.13 1.68 -16.91
CA ARG A 8 3.39 2.46 -15.93
C ARG A 8 2.21 1.64 -15.39
N ALA A 9 2.18 1.45 -14.08
CA ALA A 9 1.06 0.83 -13.37
C ALA A 9 0.00 1.86 -13.00
N THR A 10 -1.27 1.48 -13.07
CA THR A 10 -2.39 2.22 -12.50
C THR A 10 -3.13 1.30 -11.54
N MET A 11 -3.16 1.67 -10.27
CA MET A 11 -3.87 0.88 -9.25
C MET A 11 -5.30 1.38 -9.13
N ILE A 12 -6.28 0.48 -9.34
CA ILE A 12 -7.70 0.83 -9.32
C ILE A 12 -8.29 0.58 -7.94
N ASN A 13 -8.92 1.61 -7.37
CA ASN A 13 -9.65 1.52 -6.11
C ASN A 13 -11.03 0.89 -6.34
N LEU A 14 -11.18 -0.37 -5.95
CA LEU A 14 -12.45 -1.11 -6.08
C LEU A 14 -13.57 -0.55 -5.18
N ALA A 15 -13.22 0.17 -4.11
CA ALA A 15 -14.20 0.76 -3.19
C ALA A 15 -14.70 2.14 -3.64
N ALA A 16 -14.14 2.71 -4.72
CA ALA A 16 -14.52 4.05 -5.20
C ALA A 16 -15.85 4.07 -5.96
N GLY A 17 -16.41 2.92 -6.28
CA GLY A 17 -17.64 2.78 -7.06
C GLY A 17 -17.41 2.74 -8.58
N PRO A 18 -18.41 2.31 -9.35
CA PRO A 18 -18.26 2.04 -10.78
C PRO A 18 -17.89 3.27 -11.61
N ASP A 19 -18.46 4.43 -11.31
CA ASP A 19 -18.20 5.66 -12.08
C ASP A 19 -16.75 6.15 -11.91
N ALA A 20 -16.25 6.16 -10.69
CA ALA A 20 -14.85 6.54 -10.40
C ALA A 20 -13.87 5.52 -10.99
N MET A 21 -14.22 4.23 -10.97
CA MET A 21 -13.44 3.19 -11.62
C MET A 21 -13.43 3.35 -13.14
N ALA A 22 -14.59 3.59 -13.76
CA ALA A 22 -14.71 3.84 -15.21
C ALA A 22 -13.86 5.04 -15.63
N TYR A 23 -13.98 6.14 -14.90
CA TYR A 23 -13.13 7.31 -15.11
C TYR A 23 -11.63 6.99 -15.03
N ALA A 24 -11.20 6.31 -13.99
CA ALA A 24 -9.79 5.96 -13.83
C ALA A 24 -9.27 5.02 -14.92
N LEU A 25 -10.06 4.03 -15.34
CA LEU A 25 -9.74 3.12 -16.45
C LEU A 25 -9.62 3.88 -17.78
N ASP A 26 -10.49 4.83 -18.02
CA ASP A 26 -10.46 5.62 -19.25
C ASP A 26 -9.35 6.66 -19.22
N HIS A 27 -9.30 7.52 -18.21
CA HIS A 27 -8.33 8.61 -18.08
C HIS A 27 -6.88 8.12 -17.99
N SER A 28 -6.62 6.94 -17.42
CA SER A 28 -5.27 6.37 -17.33
C SER A 28 -4.63 6.09 -18.69
N GLY A 29 -5.43 5.95 -19.76
CA GLY A 29 -4.95 5.53 -21.06
C GLY A 29 -4.41 4.09 -21.10
N ALA A 30 -4.71 3.27 -20.09
CA ALA A 30 -4.25 1.88 -20.03
C ALA A 30 -4.76 1.07 -21.21
N ARG A 31 -3.92 0.19 -21.73
CA ARG A 31 -4.25 -0.77 -22.80
C ARG A 31 -4.50 -2.17 -22.27
N PHE A 32 -3.95 -2.49 -21.10
CA PHE A 32 -4.04 -3.79 -20.45
C PHE A 32 -4.49 -3.63 -19.01
N ALA A 33 -5.34 -4.54 -18.53
CA ALA A 33 -5.73 -4.64 -17.13
C ALA A 33 -5.60 -6.08 -16.64
N PHE A 34 -4.87 -6.29 -15.58
CA PHE A 34 -4.86 -7.56 -14.85
C PHE A 34 -6.02 -7.53 -13.86
N VAL A 35 -7.00 -8.41 -14.05
CA VAL A 35 -8.23 -8.42 -13.30
C VAL A 35 -8.46 -9.79 -12.68
N HIS A 36 -8.63 -9.82 -11.36
CA HIS A 36 -9.02 -11.04 -10.66
C HIS A 36 -10.41 -11.50 -11.13
N ASP A 37 -10.64 -12.80 -11.20
CA ASP A 37 -11.87 -13.39 -11.76
C ASP A 37 -13.15 -12.84 -11.12
N SER A 38 -13.14 -12.64 -9.80
CA SER A 38 -14.31 -12.09 -9.07
C SER A 38 -14.71 -10.66 -9.48
N GLN A 39 -13.80 -9.92 -10.15
CA GLN A 39 -14.04 -8.54 -10.57
C GLN A 39 -14.20 -8.41 -12.11
N ARG A 40 -13.98 -9.49 -12.85
CA ARG A 40 -13.91 -9.47 -14.30
C ARG A 40 -15.20 -8.95 -14.96
N GLU A 41 -16.34 -9.42 -14.49
CA GLU A 41 -17.61 -9.00 -15.05
C GLU A 41 -17.93 -7.52 -14.74
N ALA A 42 -17.66 -7.08 -13.52
CA ALA A 42 -17.84 -5.69 -13.13
C ALA A 42 -16.93 -4.75 -13.95
N VAL A 43 -15.67 -5.12 -14.13
CA VAL A 43 -14.72 -4.33 -14.94
C VAL A 43 -15.12 -4.32 -16.41
N ARG A 44 -15.57 -5.44 -17.00
CA ARG A 44 -16.04 -5.47 -18.40
C ARG A 44 -17.17 -4.51 -18.70
N LYS A 45 -18.06 -4.28 -17.74
CA LYS A 45 -19.21 -3.37 -17.92
C LYS A 45 -18.81 -1.89 -18.03
N ILE A 46 -17.65 -1.52 -17.47
CA ILE A 46 -17.19 -0.14 -17.37
C ILE A 46 -15.88 0.11 -18.14
N ALA A 47 -15.26 -0.94 -18.68
CA ALA A 47 -13.99 -0.83 -19.37
C ALA A 47 -14.13 -0.12 -20.73
N PRO A 48 -13.23 0.81 -21.07
CA PRO A 48 -13.18 1.37 -22.42
C PRO A 48 -12.81 0.28 -23.44
N SER A 49 -13.29 0.42 -24.68
CA SER A 49 -13.10 -0.60 -25.74
C SER A 49 -11.65 -0.94 -26.06
N ARG A 50 -10.71 -0.01 -25.81
CA ARG A 50 -9.27 -0.21 -26.02
C ARG A 50 -8.60 -1.09 -24.96
N LEU A 51 -9.29 -1.36 -23.82
CA LEU A 51 -8.70 -2.06 -22.67
C LEU A 51 -8.81 -3.57 -22.83
N ALA A 52 -7.70 -4.26 -23.02
CA ALA A 52 -7.64 -5.72 -22.98
C ALA A 52 -7.56 -6.21 -21.54
N ILE A 53 -8.51 -7.07 -21.15
CA ILE A 53 -8.55 -7.66 -19.82
C ILE A 53 -7.77 -8.98 -19.84
N LEU A 54 -6.73 -9.03 -19.02
CA LEU A 54 -5.83 -10.19 -18.87
C LEU A 54 -6.07 -10.88 -17.52
N THR A 55 -5.70 -12.14 -17.42
CA THR A 55 -5.65 -12.86 -16.15
C THR A 55 -4.21 -12.89 -15.64
N PRO A 56 -4.01 -12.93 -14.31
CA PRO A 56 -2.67 -13.08 -13.74
C PRO A 56 -1.94 -14.35 -14.16
N ASP A 57 -2.67 -15.37 -14.59
CA ASP A 57 -2.13 -16.69 -14.97
C ASP A 57 -1.66 -16.75 -16.43
N MET A 58 -1.81 -15.69 -17.20
CA MET A 58 -1.27 -15.60 -18.56
C MET A 58 0.24 -15.43 -18.50
N LEU A 59 0.94 -16.56 -18.43
CA LEU A 59 2.40 -16.61 -18.50
C LEU A 59 2.83 -16.38 -19.95
N ALA A 60 3.59 -15.31 -20.15
CA ALA A 60 4.30 -15.08 -21.40
C ALA A 60 5.68 -15.75 -21.36
N ASN A 61 6.24 -16.04 -22.54
CA ASN A 61 7.65 -16.43 -22.65
C ASN A 61 8.55 -15.39 -22.01
N GLN A 62 9.69 -15.81 -21.49
CA GLN A 62 10.69 -14.89 -20.94
C GLN A 62 11.11 -13.90 -22.04
N VAL A 63 10.93 -12.61 -21.74
CA VAL A 63 11.36 -11.52 -22.60
C VAL A 63 12.48 -10.76 -21.87
N ALA A 64 13.48 -10.32 -22.61
CA ALA A 64 14.53 -9.47 -22.06
C ALA A 64 13.88 -8.19 -21.46
N ILE A 65 14.30 -7.84 -20.25
CA ILE A 65 13.81 -6.64 -19.59
C ILE A 65 14.43 -5.44 -20.31
N PRO A 66 13.59 -4.52 -20.85
CA PRO A 66 14.13 -3.36 -21.53
C PRO A 66 14.85 -2.45 -20.54
N ALA A 67 15.92 -1.80 -20.99
CA ALA A 67 16.48 -0.69 -20.24
C ALA A 67 15.44 0.45 -20.19
N PHE A 68 15.25 1.05 -19.04
CA PHE A 68 14.35 2.18 -18.87
C PHE A 68 15.03 3.31 -18.09
N ASP A 69 14.61 4.53 -18.35
CA ASP A 69 15.07 5.70 -17.63
C ASP A 69 14.33 5.80 -16.29
N ALA A 70 15.04 6.01 -15.20
CA ALA A 70 14.47 6.19 -13.87
C ALA A 70 13.48 7.37 -13.78
N THR A 71 13.55 8.34 -14.71
CA THR A 71 12.62 9.48 -14.81
C THR A 71 11.31 9.13 -15.51
N GLN A 72 11.21 7.96 -16.18
CA GLN A 72 9.97 7.52 -16.80
C GLN A 72 8.85 7.32 -15.78
N HIS A 73 7.62 7.55 -16.24
CA HIS A 73 6.42 7.37 -15.44
C HIS A 73 6.23 5.90 -15.08
N ALA A 74 6.22 5.60 -13.79
CA ALA A 74 6.10 4.25 -13.26
C ALA A 74 4.71 3.95 -12.68
N LEU A 75 4.10 4.94 -12.01
CA LEU A 75 2.84 4.77 -11.30
C LEU A 75 1.90 5.94 -11.56
N LEU A 76 0.62 5.64 -11.76
CA LEU A 76 -0.48 6.60 -11.73
C LEU A 76 -1.45 6.19 -10.63
N MET A 77 -1.63 7.05 -9.65
CA MET A 77 -2.61 6.88 -8.57
C MET A 77 -3.66 7.97 -8.61
N TYR A 78 -4.87 7.63 -8.21
CA TYR A 78 -5.97 8.59 -8.15
C TYR A 78 -6.28 8.99 -6.72
N THR A 79 -6.42 10.30 -6.48
CA THR A 79 -6.91 10.88 -5.24
C THR A 79 -8.33 11.40 -5.44
N SER A 80 -9.11 11.50 -4.35
CA SER A 80 -10.53 11.87 -4.40
C SER A 80 -10.81 13.31 -4.85
N GLY A 81 -9.81 14.14 -5.05
CA GLY A 81 -9.93 15.52 -5.53
C GLY A 81 -11.03 16.36 -4.88
N THR A 82 -10.76 17.60 -4.54
CA THR A 82 -11.73 18.54 -3.94
C THR A 82 -12.85 18.98 -4.91
N THR A 83 -12.71 18.69 -6.20
CA THR A 83 -13.61 19.13 -7.29
C THR A 83 -14.58 18.07 -7.77
N GLY A 84 -14.67 16.92 -7.07
CA GLY A 84 -15.59 15.83 -7.40
C GLY A 84 -15.09 14.83 -8.43
N GLN A 85 -14.06 15.17 -9.24
CA GLN A 85 -13.41 14.20 -10.12
C GLN A 85 -12.05 13.75 -9.57
N PRO A 86 -11.71 12.45 -9.67
CA PRO A 86 -10.42 11.96 -9.23
C PRO A 86 -9.26 12.64 -9.97
N LYS A 87 -8.22 13.05 -9.22
CA LYS A 87 -6.99 13.61 -9.78
C LYS A 87 -5.94 12.52 -9.88
N GLY A 88 -5.28 12.42 -11.04
CA GLY A 88 -4.19 11.48 -11.27
C GLY A 88 -2.86 12.05 -10.80
N VAL A 89 -2.22 11.37 -9.86
CA VAL A 89 -0.85 11.65 -9.39
C VAL A 89 0.10 10.70 -10.09
N VAL A 90 1.11 11.24 -10.76
CA VAL A 90 2.10 10.47 -11.52
C VAL A 90 3.41 10.41 -10.76
N HIS A 91 3.94 9.22 -10.58
CA HIS A 91 5.28 8.99 -10.04
C HIS A 91 6.20 8.37 -11.08
N SER A 92 7.45 8.82 -11.09
CA SER A 92 8.54 8.16 -11.83
C SER A 92 9.07 6.95 -11.05
N HIS A 93 9.89 6.12 -11.71
CA HIS A 93 10.64 5.07 -11.00
C HIS A 93 11.53 5.66 -9.91
N ALA A 94 12.21 6.77 -10.20
CA ALA A 94 13.06 7.46 -9.25
C ALA A 94 12.29 7.95 -8.01
N SER A 95 11.10 8.55 -8.19
CA SER A 95 10.32 9.05 -7.05
C SER A 95 9.77 7.93 -6.17
N LEU A 96 9.39 6.78 -6.76
CA LEU A 96 8.97 5.62 -5.98
C LEU A 96 10.12 5.02 -5.17
N LEU A 97 11.30 4.90 -5.77
CA LEU A 97 12.49 4.44 -5.05
C LEU A 97 12.89 5.42 -3.94
N ALA A 98 12.88 6.72 -4.22
CA ALA A 98 13.14 7.75 -3.21
C ALA A 98 12.15 7.67 -2.04
N GLY A 99 10.84 7.48 -2.31
CA GLY A 99 9.83 7.29 -1.28
C GLY A 99 10.07 6.04 -0.44
N GLY A 100 10.44 4.92 -1.07
CA GLY A 100 10.85 3.72 -0.35
C GLY A 100 12.07 3.95 0.55
N TRP A 101 13.12 4.61 0.03
CA TRP A 101 14.31 4.96 0.79
C TRP A 101 14.02 5.93 1.94
N THR A 102 13.20 6.97 1.71
CA THR A 102 12.76 7.88 2.77
C THR A 102 12.11 7.11 3.92
N THR A 103 11.25 6.14 3.60
CA THR A 103 10.62 5.28 4.60
C THR A 103 11.64 4.41 5.32
N ALA A 104 12.54 3.76 4.57
CA ALA A 104 13.54 2.87 5.15
C ALA A 104 14.47 3.61 6.11
N LEU A 105 14.94 4.80 5.72
CA LEU A 105 15.84 5.62 6.54
C LEU A 105 15.13 6.19 7.77
N ALA A 106 13.90 6.72 7.62
CA ALA A 106 13.16 7.33 8.73
C ALA A 106 12.81 6.32 9.84
N HIS A 107 12.67 5.04 9.49
CA HIS A 107 12.30 3.99 10.43
C HIS A 107 13.43 2.98 10.70
N ASP A 108 14.64 3.27 10.22
CA ASP A 108 15.80 2.38 10.36
C ASP A 108 15.47 0.94 9.95
N LEU A 109 14.85 0.79 8.76
CA LEU A 109 14.50 -0.52 8.23
C LEU A 109 15.72 -1.22 7.65
N SER A 110 15.80 -2.51 7.87
CA SER A 110 16.93 -3.38 7.53
C SER A 110 16.44 -4.69 6.89
N PRO A 111 17.35 -5.53 6.35
CA PRO A 111 17.02 -6.85 5.85
C PRO A 111 16.39 -7.80 6.91
N GLN A 112 16.58 -7.52 8.19
CA GLN A 112 15.99 -8.28 9.30
C GLN A 112 14.52 -7.90 9.54
N ASP A 113 14.06 -6.77 8.98
CA ASP A 113 12.71 -6.28 9.21
C ASP A 113 11.69 -6.99 8.32
N ARG A 114 10.52 -7.19 8.90
CA ARG A 114 9.34 -7.72 8.22
C ARG A 114 8.15 -6.82 8.46
N GLY A 115 7.76 -6.12 7.41
CA GLY A 115 6.59 -5.25 7.44
C GLY A 115 5.28 -6.03 7.36
N PHE A 116 4.22 -5.50 7.96
CA PHE A 116 2.85 -6.00 7.79
C PHE A 116 1.99 -4.95 7.10
N CYS A 117 1.56 -5.26 5.88
CA CYS A 117 0.70 -4.41 5.08
C CYS A 117 -0.75 -4.91 5.13
N VAL A 118 -1.58 -4.18 5.85
CA VAL A 118 -3.04 -4.38 5.89
C VAL A 118 -3.78 -3.32 5.09
N LEU A 119 -3.04 -2.40 4.46
CA LEU A 119 -3.57 -1.29 3.69
C LEU A 119 -3.69 -1.67 2.21
N PRO A 120 -4.69 -1.13 1.51
CA PRO A 120 -4.84 -1.38 0.08
C PRO A 120 -3.68 -0.82 -0.74
N MET A 121 -3.23 -1.58 -1.75
CA MET A 121 -2.14 -1.19 -2.65
C MET A 121 -2.49 -0.04 -3.59
N TYR A 122 -3.76 0.31 -3.72
CA TYR A 122 -4.17 1.51 -4.47
C TYR A 122 -4.03 2.81 -3.68
N HIS A 123 -3.54 2.75 -2.43
CA HIS A 123 -3.10 3.91 -1.65
C HIS A 123 -1.58 3.94 -1.53
N ILE A 124 -1.01 5.15 -1.58
CA ILE A 124 0.44 5.34 -1.53
C ILE A 124 1.06 4.79 -0.24
N ASN A 125 0.35 4.82 0.87
CA ASN A 125 0.80 4.27 2.15
C ASN A 125 1.02 2.74 2.05
N GLY A 126 0.13 2.00 1.41
CA GLY A 126 0.32 0.57 1.16
C GLY A 126 1.44 0.29 0.16
N LEU A 127 1.37 0.95 -1.00
CA LEU A 127 2.29 0.66 -2.11
C LEU A 127 3.69 1.21 -1.88
N CYS A 128 3.84 2.51 -1.63
CA CYS A 128 5.16 3.10 -1.56
C CYS A 128 5.76 2.97 -0.16
N VAL A 129 5.06 3.38 0.87
CA VAL A 129 5.60 3.33 2.22
C VAL A 129 5.86 1.88 2.66
N THR A 130 4.84 1.02 2.57
CA THR A 130 4.98 -0.33 3.15
C THR A 130 5.70 -1.28 2.21
N LEU A 131 5.26 -1.40 0.94
CA LEU A 131 5.88 -2.33 -0.01
C LEU A 131 7.27 -1.85 -0.46
N MET A 132 7.39 -0.61 -0.96
CA MET A 132 8.68 -0.13 -1.45
C MET A 132 9.70 0.05 -0.32
N GLY A 133 9.27 0.48 0.88
CA GLY A 133 10.13 0.55 2.06
C GLY A 133 10.74 -0.81 2.41
N ALA A 134 9.94 -1.88 2.40
CA ALA A 134 10.43 -3.23 2.60
C ALA A 134 11.37 -3.70 1.48
N LEU A 135 11.05 -3.41 0.21
CA LEU A 135 11.87 -3.81 -0.93
C LEU A 135 13.26 -3.14 -0.91
N VAL A 136 13.33 -1.82 -0.70
CA VAL A 136 14.61 -1.09 -0.74
C VAL A 136 15.49 -1.37 0.47
N SER A 137 14.89 -1.69 1.63
CA SER A 137 15.65 -2.10 2.83
C SER A 137 16.19 -3.53 2.74
N GLY A 138 15.77 -4.30 1.73
CA GLY A 138 16.09 -5.74 1.62
C GLY A 138 15.31 -6.61 2.60
N GLY A 139 14.33 -6.03 3.31
CA GLY A 139 13.47 -6.72 4.26
C GLY A 139 12.38 -7.57 3.60
N ALA A 140 11.47 -8.07 4.39
CA ALA A 140 10.33 -8.86 3.94
C ALA A 140 9.00 -8.12 4.17
N LEU A 141 7.96 -8.54 3.46
CA LEU A 141 6.62 -8.01 3.61
C LEU A 141 5.58 -9.13 3.72
N ALA A 142 4.77 -9.08 4.76
CA ALA A 142 3.54 -9.86 4.87
C ALA A 142 2.35 -8.99 4.45
N MET A 143 1.41 -9.56 3.70
CA MET A 143 0.21 -8.85 3.24
C MET A 143 -1.03 -9.68 3.50
N THR A 144 -2.15 -8.99 3.73
CA THR A 144 -3.47 -9.62 3.83
C THR A 144 -4.38 -9.12 2.72
N ALA A 145 -5.30 -9.96 2.28
CA ALA A 145 -6.30 -9.56 1.28
C ALA A 145 -7.27 -8.50 1.82
N LYS A 146 -7.53 -8.53 3.13
CA LYS A 146 -8.43 -7.60 3.81
C LYS A 146 -8.04 -7.49 5.28
N PHE A 147 -8.09 -6.27 5.82
CA PHE A 147 -7.94 -6.03 7.26
C PHE A 147 -9.06 -6.70 8.06
N SER A 148 -8.69 -7.30 9.20
CA SER A 148 -9.59 -7.82 10.21
C SER A 148 -9.00 -7.58 11.60
N ALA A 149 -9.70 -6.82 12.44
CA ALA A 149 -9.21 -6.52 13.79
C ALA A 149 -9.03 -7.79 14.64
N SER A 150 -9.97 -8.74 14.53
CA SER A 150 -9.92 -10.00 15.29
C SER A 150 -8.82 -10.97 14.84
N LYS A 151 -8.27 -10.79 13.65
CA LYS A 151 -7.19 -11.65 13.09
C LYS A 151 -5.84 -10.96 13.01
N PHE A 152 -5.80 -9.68 13.32
CA PHE A 152 -4.59 -8.86 13.10
C PHE A 152 -3.38 -9.43 13.84
N TRP A 153 -3.52 -9.67 15.14
CA TRP A 153 -2.41 -10.14 15.96
C TRP A 153 -2.00 -11.58 15.66
N ASP A 154 -2.94 -12.46 15.35
CA ASP A 154 -2.65 -13.84 14.94
C ASP A 154 -1.88 -13.86 13.61
N GLN A 155 -2.31 -13.03 12.65
CA GLN A 155 -1.62 -12.89 11.35
C GLN A 155 -0.24 -12.26 11.50
N ALA A 156 -0.13 -11.26 12.37
CA ALA A 156 1.13 -10.60 12.70
C ALA A 156 2.14 -11.58 13.32
N ASP A 157 1.66 -12.44 14.23
CA ASP A 157 2.50 -13.45 14.87
C ASP A 157 2.90 -14.57 13.91
N ALA A 158 1.95 -15.12 13.16
CA ALA A 158 2.21 -16.15 12.15
C ALA A 158 3.22 -15.67 11.07
N ALA A 159 3.13 -14.40 10.68
CA ALA A 159 4.05 -13.79 9.73
C ALA A 159 5.37 -13.32 10.35
N GLN A 160 5.54 -13.39 11.67
CA GLN A 160 6.75 -12.96 12.40
C GLN A 160 7.14 -11.51 12.07
N ILE A 161 6.17 -10.59 12.05
CA ILE A 161 6.40 -9.18 11.69
C ILE A 161 7.23 -8.44 12.75
N THR A 162 7.98 -7.42 12.32
CA THR A 162 8.73 -6.51 13.19
C THR A 162 8.15 -5.10 13.23
N TRP A 163 7.33 -4.74 12.25
CA TRP A 163 6.62 -3.46 12.19
C TRP A 163 5.36 -3.56 11.32
N PHE A 164 4.47 -2.59 11.47
CA PHE A 164 3.26 -2.51 10.64
C PHE A 164 2.90 -1.06 10.30
N SER A 165 2.15 -0.85 9.21
CA SER A 165 1.62 0.46 8.83
C SER A 165 0.10 0.42 8.77
N VAL A 166 -0.53 1.35 9.44
CA VAL A 166 -1.97 1.46 9.61
C VAL A 166 -2.44 2.92 9.47
N VAL A 167 -3.73 3.12 9.63
CA VAL A 167 -4.39 4.44 9.74
C VAL A 167 -5.11 4.54 11.08
N PRO A 168 -5.44 5.75 11.59
CA PRO A 168 -6.08 5.92 12.89
C PRO A 168 -7.35 5.09 13.11
N THR A 169 -8.17 4.90 12.08
CA THR A 169 -9.36 4.05 12.16
C THR A 169 -9.03 2.57 12.43
N ILE A 170 -7.92 2.06 11.90
CA ILE A 170 -7.44 0.69 12.21
C ILE A 170 -6.99 0.62 13.66
N ILE A 171 -6.25 1.60 14.16
CA ILE A 171 -5.86 1.69 15.59
C ILE A 171 -7.11 1.64 16.49
N SER A 172 -8.13 2.45 16.17
CA SER A 172 -9.39 2.43 16.89
C SER A 172 -10.08 1.06 16.84
N HIS A 173 -10.12 0.40 15.69
CA HIS A 173 -10.68 -0.94 15.58
C HIS A 173 -9.93 -1.98 16.40
N LEU A 174 -8.60 -1.89 16.48
CA LEU A 174 -7.79 -2.77 17.32
C LEU A 174 -8.05 -2.53 18.80
N LEU A 175 -8.18 -1.27 19.22
CA LEU A 175 -8.51 -0.91 20.60
C LEU A 175 -9.90 -1.40 21.04
N HIS A 176 -10.87 -1.44 20.13
CA HIS A 176 -12.22 -1.92 20.44
C HIS A 176 -12.39 -3.43 20.22
N ASN A 177 -11.34 -4.16 19.87
CA ASN A 177 -11.35 -5.60 19.70
C ASN A 177 -10.69 -6.29 20.90
N GLU A 178 -11.14 -7.50 21.24
CA GLU A 178 -10.62 -8.23 22.39
C GLU A 178 -9.27 -8.92 22.14
N SER A 179 -8.83 -9.05 20.86
CA SER A 179 -7.58 -9.71 20.52
C SER A 179 -6.36 -8.87 20.95
N ASN A 180 -5.32 -9.54 21.42
CA ASN A 180 -4.08 -8.92 21.88
C ASN A 180 -2.88 -9.64 21.24
N PRO A 181 -1.73 -8.95 21.08
CA PRO A 181 -0.50 -9.59 20.65
C PRO A 181 -0.01 -10.60 21.70
N SER A 182 0.64 -11.66 21.24
CA SER A 182 1.34 -12.57 22.14
C SER A 182 2.58 -11.89 22.76
N PRO A 183 3.07 -12.34 23.93
CA PRO A 183 4.33 -11.83 24.48
C PRO A 183 5.52 -11.93 23.50
N ALA A 184 5.55 -12.97 22.67
CA ALA A 184 6.56 -13.14 21.63
C ALA A 184 6.41 -12.10 20.51
N SER A 185 5.19 -11.75 20.13
CA SER A 185 4.92 -10.66 19.19
C SER A 185 5.36 -9.31 19.74
N ILE A 186 5.03 -8.99 20.99
CA ILE A 186 5.44 -7.75 21.66
C ILE A 186 6.96 -7.62 21.66
N ALA A 187 7.67 -8.69 22.06
CA ALA A 187 9.13 -8.68 22.10
C ALA A 187 9.80 -8.49 20.73
N ARG A 188 9.12 -8.83 19.64
CA ARG A 188 9.63 -8.74 18.26
C ARG A 188 9.26 -7.44 17.58
N LEU A 189 8.09 -6.88 17.91
CA LEU A 189 7.57 -5.65 17.29
C LEU A 189 8.39 -4.44 17.73
N ARG A 190 8.96 -3.74 16.75
CA ARG A 190 9.71 -2.52 16.95
C ARG A 190 8.79 -1.30 17.07
N PHE A 191 7.80 -1.20 16.18
CA PHE A 191 6.83 -0.10 16.15
C PHE A 191 5.61 -0.44 15.26
N GLY A 192 4.53 0.29 15.51
CA GLY A 192 3.46 0.51 14.56
C GLY A 192 3.58 1.91 13.96
N ARG A 193 3.20 2.09 12.71
CA ARG A 193 3.19 3.38 12.02
C ARG A 193 1.75 3.79 11.73
N SER A 194 1.39 5.03 12.08
CA SER A 194 0.10 5.64 11.76
C SER A 194 0.27 6.79 10.78
N ALA A 195 -0.55 6.85 9.75
CA ALA A 195 -0.53 7.93 8.76
C ALA A 195 -1.89 8.15 8.09
N SER A 196 -1.93 9.05 7.11
CA SER A 196 -3.06 9.43 6.25
C SER A 196 -4.10 10.35 6.89
N SER A 197 -4.16 10.43 8.21
CA SER A 197 -4.89 11.45 8.99
C SER A 197 -4.28 11.58 10.37
N ALA A 198 -4.55 12.67 11.06
CA ALA A 198 -4.05 12.90 12.42
C ALA A 198 -4.52 11.81 13.38
N LEU A 199 -3.63 11.36 14.25
CA LEU A 199 -3.90 10.42 15.34
C LEU A 199 -4.12 11.22 16.63
N ALA A 200 -5.27 11.04 17.27
CA ALA A 200 -5.51 11.68 18.57
C ALA A 200 -4.53 11.13 19.62
N VAL A 201 -3.97 12.03 20.43
CA VAL A 201 -2.98 11.67 21.45
C VAL A 201 -3.52 10.61 22.41
N GLU A 202 -4.80 10.73 22.81
CA GLU A 202 -5.47 9.77 23.70
C GLU A 202 -5.58 8.39 23.06
N THR A 203 -5.81 8.33 21.74
CA THR A 203 -5.88 7.07 20.99
C THR A 203 -4.51 6.41 20.89
N GLN A 204 -3.47 7.20 20.64
CA GLN A 204 -2.09 6.73 20.64
C GLN A 204 -1.70 6.18 22.00
N SER A 205 -1.89 6.95 23.06
CA SER A 205 -1.54 6.56 24.44
C SER A 205 -2.26 5.29 24.85
N ALA A 206 -3.56 5.18 24.56
CA ALA A 206 -4.33 3.98 24.88
C ALA A 206 -3.82 2.73 24.11
N PHE A 207 -3.40 2.92 22.86
CA PHE A 207 -2.83 1.82 22.07
C PHE A 207 -1.49 1.35 22.65
N GLU A 208 -0.58 2.28 22.93
CA GLU A 208 0.74 1.99 23.47
C GLU A 208 0.66 1.37 24.87
N GLU A 209 -0.25 1.87 25.71
CA GLU A 209 -0.50 1.30 27.04
C GLU A 209 -1.04 -0.14 26.96
N ARG A 210 -2.03 -0.38 26.09
CA ARG A 210 -2.66 -1.69 25.98
C ARG A 210 -1.78 -2.73 25.32
N PHE A 211 -1.14 -2.39 24.21
CA PHE A 211 -0.45 -3.36 23.35
C PHE A 211 1.07 -3.38 23.55
N GLN A 212 1.62 -2.43 24.30
CA GLN A 212 3.05 -2.29 24.56
C GLN A 212 3.90 -2.18 23.27
N VAL A 213 3.31 -1.58 22.22
CA VAL A 213 3.96 -1.35 20.93
C VAL A 213 3.92 0.14 20.63
N PRO A 214 5.07 0.81 20.46
CA PRO A 214 5.12 2.25 20.18
C PRO A 214 4.50 2.56 18.81
N ILE A 215 3.83 3.71 18.70
CA ILE A 215 3.27 4.22 17.44
C ILE A 215 4.05 5.45 17.00
N ILE A 216 4.55 5.41 15.77
CA ILE A 216 5.16 6.54 15.09
C ILE A 216 4.11 7.16 14.18
N GLU A 217 3.68 8.39 14.49
CA GLU A 217 2.81 9.14 13.59
C GLU A 217 3.65 9.80 12.49
N THR A 218 3.15 9.73 11.26
CA THR A 218 3.82 10.32 10.11
C THR A 218 2.83 11.06 9.22
N MET A 219 3.28 12.15 8.61
CA MET A 219 2.53 12.90 7.61
C MET A 219 3.12 12.69 6.22
N GLY A 220 2.28 12.39 5.25
CA GLY A 220 2.64 12.26 3.84
C GLY A 220 1.43 12.46 2.94
N LEU A 221 1.70 12.67 1.66
CA LEU A 221 0.70 12.86 0.62
C LEU A 221 0.92 11.85 -0.50
N THR A 222 -0.11 11.62 -1.32
CA THR A 222 0.07 10.80 -2.53
C THR A 222 1.13 11.40 -3.43
N GLU A 223 1.16 12.73 -3.56
CA GLU A 223 2.07 13.51 -4.39
C GLU A 223 3.54 13.44 -3.94
N THR A 224 3.81 13.12 -2.69
CA THR A 224 5.16 13.01 -2.14
C THR A 224 5.73 11.60 -2.13
N ALA A 225 4.98 10.62 -2.62
CA ALA A 225 5.28 9.17 -2.63
C ALA A 225 5.39 8.54 -1.23
N ALA A 226 5.88 9.26 -0.23
CA ALA A 226 6.07 8.78 1.13
C ALA A 226 5.79 9.90 2.16
N GLN A 227 6.24 9.68 3.40
CA GLN A 227 6.15 10.69 4.45
C GLN A 227 7.07 11.89 4.17
N ILE A 228 6.60 13.04 4.62
CA ILE A 228 7.33 14.32 4.63
C ILE A 228 7.88 14.57 6.05
N LEU A 229 7.12 14.13 7.06
CA LEU A 229 7.43 14.26 8.47
C LEU A 229 7.22 12.92 9.19
N SER A 230 8.05 12.65 10.18
CA SER A 230 7.94 11.52 11.10
C SER A 230 8.52 11.88 12.46
#